data_bac6c3d813bc88dab092bc0f8d5260be
#
_entry.id   bac6c3d813bc88dab092bc0f8d5260be
#
_cell.length_a   1.000
_cell.length_b   1.000
_cell.length_c   1.000
_cell.angle_alpha   90.00
_cell.angle_beta   90.00
_cell.angle_gamma   90.00
#
_symmetry.space_group_name_H-M   'P 1'
#
loop_
_entity.id
_entity.type
_entity.pdbx_description
1 polymer ?
#
loop_
_entity_poly.entity_id
_entity_poly.type
_entity_poly.pdbx_seq_one_letter_code
_entity_poly.pdbx_strand_id
1 'polypeptide(L)'
;MTLWRSLQIAGLVAGMAGAASATEVKGVLMDKACSGKAEVRVLSTGIEGGMIVAEAHTRECALMPACQKSGYGIFTYDNKFLAFDTAGSRKALEAIKASKKLDDLEVVVTGEIKGDTIKVESLKLL
;
A
#
# COMPACT_ATOMS: atom_id res chain seq x y z
N MET A 1 -42.88 -43.43 -27.41
CA MET A 1 -41.97 -43.38 -26.25
C MET A 1 -41.08 -42.18 -26.38
N THR A 2 -41.45 -41.12 -25.71
CA THR A 2 -40.65 -39.89 -25.70
C THR A 2 -39.79 -39.88 -24.45
N LEU A 3 -38.50 -40.07 -24.66
CA LEU A 3 -37.53 -39.87 -23.62
C LEU A 3 -37.32 -38.39 -23.42
N TRP A 4 -37.90 -37.85 -22.37
CA TRP A 4 -37.60 -36.52 -21.89
C TRP A 4 -36.26 -36.60 -21.15
N ARG A 5 -35.23 -36.24 -21.84
CA ARG A 5 -33.99 -35.89 -21.17
C ARG A 5 -34.17 -34.50 -20.62
N SER A 6 -34.45 -34.44 -19.35
CA SER A 6 -34.30 -33.20 -18.62
C SER A 6 -32.82 -32.82 -18.65
N LEU A 7 -32.49 -31.90 -19.52
CA LEU A 7 -31.21 -31.20 -19.38
C LEU A 7 -31.32 -30.34 -18.11
N GLN A 8 -30.84 -30.86 -17.02
CA GLN A 8 -30.50 -30.03 -15.90
C GLN A 8 -29.26 -29.25 -16.31
N ILE A 9 -29.47 -28.03 -16.74
CA ILE A 9 -28.43 -27.04 -16.79
C ILE A 9 -28.18 -26.74 -15.33
N ALA A 10 -27.19 -27.41 -14.76
CA ALA A 10 -26.58 -26.95 -13.52
C ALA A 10 -25.93 -25.62 -13.85
N GLY A 11 -26.66 -24.55 -13.59
CA GLY A 11 -26.11 -23.22 -13.62
C GLY A 11 -24.97 -23.20 -12.62
N LEU A 12 -23.76 -23.24 -13.12
CA LEU A 12 -22.58 -22.91 -12.34
C LEU A 12 -22.71 -21.42 -12.04
N VAL A 13 -23.40 -21.09 -10.96
CA VAL A 13 -23.24 -19.81 -10.32
C VAL A 13 -21.84 -19.88 -9.71
N ALA A 14 -20.85 -19.52 -10.48
CA ALA A 14 -19.57 -19.11 -9.93
C ALA A 14 -19.90 -17.94 -9.04
N GLY A 15 -20.18 -18.23 -7.78
CA GLY A 15 -20.32 -17.22 -6.77
C GLY A 15 -19.01 -16.45 -6.75
N MET A 16 -19.02 -15.26 -7.31
CA MET A 16 -18.05 -14.24 -6.98
C MET A 16 -18.38 -13.80 -5.56
N ALA A 17 -18.20 -14.71 -4.61
CA ALA A 17 -18.27 -14.40 -3.22
C ALA A 17 -17.10 -13.47 -2.94
N GLY A 18 -17.35 -12.14 -2.97
CA GLY A 18 -16.59 -11.16 -2.26
C GLY A 18 -15.07 -11.30 -2.34
N ALA A 19 -14.50 -11.56 -3.54
CA ALA A 19 -13.13 -11.22 -3.74
C ALA A 19 -13.05 -9.71 -3.61
N ALA A 20 -12.66 -9.22 -2.42
CA ALA A 20 -12.24 -7.85 -2.28
C ALA A 20 -11.21 -7.60 -3.37
N SER A 21 -11.54 -6.76 -4.34
CA SER A 21 -10.66 -6.49 -5.46
C SER A 21 -9.43 -5.80 -4.93
N ALA A 22 -8.27 -6.43 -5.11
CA ALA A 22 -7.00 -5.82 -4.81
C ALA A 22 -6.85 -4.54 -5.63
N THR A 23 -6.55 -3.45 -4.95
CA THR A 23 -6.33 -2.14 -5.57
C THR A 23 -4.83 -1.90 -5.67
N GLU A 24 -4.39 -1.43 -6.82
CA GLU A 24 -3.02 -0.97 -7.01
C GLU A 24 -2.90 0.48 -6.58
N VAL A 25 -1.95 0.76 -5.71
CA VAL A 25 -1.67 2.09 -5.18
C VAL A 25 -0.22 2.45 -5.47
N LYS A 26 -0.01 3.64 -6.00
CA LYS A 26 1.31 4.21 -6.26
C LYS A 26 1.57 5.38 -5.32
N GLY A 27 2.80 5.51 -4.90
CA GLY A 27 3.21 6.60 -4.02
C GLY A 27 4.63 6.43 -3.54
N VAL A 28 4.91 7.00 -2.39
CA VAL A 28 6.24 6.98 -1.76
C VAL A 28 6.16 6.22 -0.44
N LEU A 29 7.11 5.32 -0.26
CA LEU A 29 7.23 4.53 0.96
C LEU A 29 7.76 5.41 2.11
N MET A 30 7.06 5.39 3.22
CA MET A 30 7.46 6.07 4.44
C MET A 30 7.26 5.17 5.65
N ASP A 31 8.03 5.40 6.70
CA ASP A 31 7.70 4.86 8.01
C ASP A 31 6.57 5.69 8.66
N LYS A 32 5.79 5.02 9.48
CA LYS A 32 4.65 5.65 10.16
C LYS A 32 5.08 6.79 11.08
N ALA A 33 6.23 6.66 11.74
CA ALA A 33 6.73 7.70 12.65
C ALA A 33 6.98 9.04 11.96
N CYS A 34 7.42 9.03 10.69
CA CYS A 34 7.70 10.25 9.92
C CYS A 34 6.52 10.71 9.05
N SER A 35 5.50 9.87 8.85
CA SER A 35 4.35 10.19 7.99
C SER A 35 3.60 11.45 8.42
N GLY A 36 3.53 11.72 9.72
CA GLY A 36 2.89 12.90 10.25
C GLY A 36 3.48 14.22 9.75
N LYS A 37 4.77 14.25 9.44
CA LYS A 37 5.43 15.43 8.87
C LYS A 37 4.91 15.76 7.48
N ALA A 38 4.69 14.75 6.65
CA ALA A 38 4.11 14.92 5.32
C ALA A 38 2.64 15.38 5.40
N GLU A 39 1.86 14.78 6.29
CA GLU A 39 0.46 15.15 6.51
C GLU A 39 0.31 16.60 6.99
N VAL A 40 1.13 17.03 7.95
CA VAL A 40 1.15 18.41 8.42
C VAL A 40 1.53 19.39 7.31
N ARG A 41 2.47 18.99 6.46
CA ARG A 41 2.88 19.82 5.33
C ARG A 41 1.76 20.02 4.31
N VAL A 42 0.95 19.01 4.08
CA VAL A 42 -0.27 19.13 3.25
C VAL A 42 -1.22 20.19 3.81
N LEU A 43 -1.44 20.20 5.12
CA LEU A 43 -2.33 21.17 5.77
C LEU A 43 -1.79 22.61 5.72
N SER A 44 -0.48 22.81 5.81
CA SER A 44 0.14 24.13 5.88
C SER A 44 0.51 24.75 4.53
N THR A 45 0.87 23.92 3.55
CA THR A 45 1.38 24.40 2.24
C THR A 45 0.56 23.94 1.05
N GLY A 46 -0.50 23.16 1.28
CA GLY A 46 -1.33 22.58 0.23
C GLY A 46 -0.79 21.23 -0.28
N ILE A 47 -1.33 20.80 -1.41
CA ILE A 47 -1.23 19.43 -1.93
C ILE A 47 0.22 18.99 -2.18
N GLU A 48 1.07 19.86 -2.73
CA GLU A 48 2.41 19.51 -3.19
C GLU A 48 3.43 19.39 -2.05
N GLY A 49 3.20 20.08 -0.94
CA GLY A 49 4.14 20.13 0.17
C GLY A 49 4.33 18.79 0.87
N GLY A 50 3.28 18.00 0.99
CA GLY A 50 3.34 16.67 1.60
C GLY A 50 4.16 15.69 0.77
N MET A 51 3.98 15.67 -0.53
CA MET A 51 4.75 14.81 -1.43
C MET A 51 6.23 15.19 -1.47
N ILE A 52 6.56 16.47 -1.41
CA ILE A 52 7.95 16.92 -1.31
C ILE A 52 8.63 16.34 -0.07
N VAL A 53 7.95 16.34 1.08
CA VAL A 53 8.46 15.75 2.32
C VAL A 53 8.62 14.24 2.17
N ALA A 54 7.66 13.56 1.58
CA ALA A 54 7.70 12.12 1.36
C ALA A 54 8.86 11.71 0.44
N GLU A 55 9.05 12.42 -0.67
CA GLU A 55 10.15 12.17 -1.62
C GLU A 55 11.52 12.44 -1.00
N ALA A 56 11.62 13.42 -0.12
CA ALA A 56 12.86 13.75 0.60
C ALA A 56 13.17 12.78 1.74
N HIS A 57 12.24 11.90 2.12
CA HIS A 57 12.46 10.92 3.17
C HIS A 57 13.52 9.90 2.74
N THR A 58 14.54 9.74 3.56
CA THR A 58 15.72 8.94 3.19
C THR A 58 15.60 7.48 3.61
N ARG A 59 16.31 6.62 2.87
CA ARG A 59 16.49 5.22 3.23
C ARG A 59 17.10 5.08 4.63
N GLU A 60 18.07 5.90 4.97
CA GLU A 60 18.71 5.90 6.28
C GLU A 60 17.71 6.20 7.40
N CYS A 61 16.86 7.22 7.22
CA CYS A 61 15.80 7.52 8.17
C CYS A 61 14.81 6.36 8.30
N ALA A 62 14.40 5.79 7.19
CA ALA A 62 13.45 4.67 7.19
C ALA A 62 13.99 3.42 7.91
N LEU A 63 15.31 3.24 7.97
CA LEU A 63 15.96 2.11 8.62
C LEU A 63 16.35 2.38 10.08
N MET A 64 16.09 3.56 10.62
CA MET A 64 16.30 3.82 12.05
C MET A 64 15.43 2.89 12.90
N PRO A 65 15.94 2.40 14.05
CA PRO A 65 15.22 1.42 14.87
C PRO A 65 13.80 1.85 15.25
N ALA A 66 13.61 3.10 15.65
CA ALA A 66 12.29 3.62 15.99
C ALA A 66 11.35 3.65 14.79
N CYS A 67 11.87 3.94 13.60
CA CYS A 67 11.10 3.97 12.36
C CYS A 67 10.71 2.56 11.92
N GLN A 68 11.60 1.61 12.00
CA GLN A 68 11.28 0.19 11.75
C GLN A 68 10.18 -0.30 12.69
N LYS A 69 10.28 0.04 13.97
CA LYS A 69 9.31 -0.35 14.99
C LYS A 69 7.93 0.28 14.75
N SER A 70 7.87 1.49 14.22
CA SER A 70 6.60 2.16 13.93
C SER A 70 5.80 1.50 12.81
N GLY A 71 6.44 0.72 11.96
CA GLY A 71 5.85 0.17 10.75
C GLY A 71 5.91 1.16 9.58
N TYR A 72 5.47 0.70 8.43
CA TYR A 72 5.55 1.44 7.17
C TYR A 72 4.17 1.66 6.55
N GLY A 73 4.14 2.48 5.56
CA GLY A 73 2.98 2.76 4.76
C GLY A 73 3.36 3.47 3.46
N ILE A 74 2.37 3.87 2.72
CA ILE A 74 2.52 4.58 1.45
C ILE A 74 1.89 5.97 1.55
N PHE A 75 2.64 6.98 1.17
CA PHE A 75 2.11 8.33 0.96
C PHE A 75 1.71 8.44 -0.50
N THR A 76 0.41 8.53 -0.74
CA THR A 76 -0.17 8.49 -2.08
C THR A 76 -0.09 9.85 -2.78
N TYR A 77 -0.20 9.86 -4.11
CA TYR A 77 -0.16 11.11 -4.88
C TYR A 77 -1.40 11.98 -4.67
N ASP A 78 -2.45 11.47 -4.07
CA ASP A 78 -3.60 12.24 -3.59
C ASP A 78 -3.44 12.71 -2.13
N ASN A 79 -2.22 12.67 -1.60
CA ASN A 79 -1.80 13.21 -0.30
C ASN A 79 -2.42 12.52 0.91
N LYS A 80 -2.58 11.22 0.82
CA LYS A 80 -3.02 10.39 1.94
C LYS A 80 -1.92 9.43 2.35
N PHE A 81 -1.82 9.17 3.64
CA PHE A 81 -0.98 8.10 4.15
C PHE A 81 -1.83 6.88 4.45
N LEU A 82 -1.47 5.76 3.83
CA LEU A 82 -2.08 4.46 4.09
C LEU A 82 -1.08 3.59 4.84
N ALA A 83 -1.36 3.30 6.10
CA ALA A 83 -0.51 2.42 6.90
C ALA A 83 -0.64 0.97 6.42
N PHE A 84 0.48 0.25 6.35
CA PHE A 84 0.49 -1.17 6.02
C PHE A 84 0.12 -2.01 7.24
N ASP A 85 -0.46 -3.18 6.99
CA ASP A 85 -0.57 -4.23 7.98
C ASP A 85 0.83 -4.78 8.36
N THR A 86 0.89 -5.65 9.35
CA THR A 86 2.18 -6.18 9.85
C THR A 86 2.97 -6.90 8.76
N ALA A 87 2.31 -7.71 7.93
CA ALA A 87 2.95 -8.40 6.81
C ALA A 87 3.47 -7.42 5.76
N GLY A 88 2.70 -6.38 5.46
CA GLY A 88 3.09 -5.32 4.52
C GLY A 88 4.28 -4.52 5.03
N SER A 89 4.32 -4.17 6.32
CA SER A 89 5.45 -3.48 6.93
C SER A 89 6.74 -4.32 6.87
N ARG A 90 6.63 -5.62 7.03
CA ARG A 90 7.77 -6.54 6.89
C ARG A 90 8.28 -6.57 5.45
N LYS A 91 7.39 -6.67 4.47
CA LYS A 91 7.75 -6.60 3.03
C LYS A 91 8.43 -5.28 2.69
N ALA A 92 7.92 -4.17 3.24
CA ALA A 92 8.51 -2.85 3.06
C ALA A 92 9.93 -2.77 3.61
N LEU A 93 10.14 -3.25 4.82
CA LEU A 93 11.47 -3.27 5.44
C LEU A 93 12.48 -4.07 4.62
N GLU A 94 12.10 -5.25 4.14
CA GLU A 94 12.94 -6.08 3.28
C GLU A 94 13.27 -5.37 1.96
N ALA A 95 12.30 -4.72 1.35
CA ALA A 95 12.48 -3.96 0.11
C ALA A 95 13.43 -2.77 0.31
N ILE A 96 13.32 -2.04 1.41
CA ILE A 96 14.19 -0.92 1.75
C ILE A 96 15.62 -1.42 1.96
N LYS A 97 15.80 -2.50 2.70
CA LYS A 97 17.13 -3.09 2.94
C LYS A 97 17.81 -3.54 1.64
N ALA A 98 17.05 -4.09 0.71
CA ALA A 98 17.54 -4.55 -0.59
C ALA A 98 17.78 -3.41 -1.58
N SER A 99 17.19 -2.24 -1.37
CA SER A 99 17.29 -1.10 -2.28
C SER A 99 18.60 -0.36 -2.11
N LYS A 100 19.09 0.19 -3.23
CA LYS A 100 20.23 1.11 -3.26
C LYS A 100 19.82 2.58 -3.36
N LYS A 101 18.51 2.86 -3.46
CA LYS A 101 18.00 4.24 -3.50
C LYS A 101 18.21 4.91 -2.16
N LEU A 102 18.64 6.16 -2.17
CA LEU A 102 18.91 6.94 -0.98
C LEU A 102 17.69 7.69 -0.46
N ASP A 103 16.80 8.08 -1.36
CA ASP A 103 15.57 8.80 -1.08
C ASP A 103 14.54 8.53 -2.18
N ASP A 104 13.42 9.25 -2.14
CA ASP A 104 12.35 9.10 -3.12
C ASP A 104 12.00 7.62 -3.35
N LEU A 105 11.59 6.96 -2.28
CA LEU A 105 11.31 5.53 -2.28
C LEU A 105 9.95 5.26 -2.93
N GLU A 106 9.88 5.47 -4.22
CA GLU A 106 8.68 5.19 -5.00
C GLU A 106 8.31 3.72 -4.94
N VAL A 107 7.03 3.46 -4.72
CA VAL A 107 6.54 2.11 -4.48
C VAL A 107 5.19 1.90 -5.18
N VAL A 108 4.99 0.68 -5.62
CA VAL A 108 3.69 0.18 -6.08
C VAL A 108 3.24 -0.90 -5.13
N VAL A 109 2.08 -0.72 -4.54
CA VAL A 109 1.49 -1.64 -3.58
C VAL A 109 0.16 -2.13 -4.11
N THR A 110 -0.06 -3.42 -4.04
CA THR A 110 -1.36 -4.03 -4.34
C THR A 110 -1.93 -4.61 -3.05
N GLY A 111 -3.16 -4.29 -2.76
CA GLY A 111 -3.81 -4.77 -1.54
C GLY A 111 -5.23 -4.26 -1.38
N GLU A 112 -5.82 -4.60 -0.27
CA GLU A 112 -7.17 -4.18 0.11
C GLU A 112 -7.10 -2.96 1.02
N ILE A 113 -7.73 -1.86 0.59
CA ILE A 113 -7.80 -0.62 1.37
C ILE A 113 -8.99 -0.69 2.33
N LYS A 114 -8.71 -0.42 3.60
CA LYS A 114 -9.72 -0.30 4.67
C LYS A 114 -9.47 1.00 5.43
N GLY A 115 -10.27 2.03 5.15
CA GLY A 115 -10.07 3.34 5.74
C GLY A 115 -8.71 3.93 5.36
N ASP A 116 -7.88 4.18 6.35
CA ASP A 116 -6.52 4.71 6.21
C ASP A 116 -5.42 3.64 6.32
N THR A 117 -5.81 2.37 6.18
CA THR A 117 -4.90 1.23 6.17
C THR A 117 -5.01 0.43 4.88
N ILE A 118 -3.97 -0.30 4.55
CA ILE A 118 -3.96 -1.23 3.43
C ILE A 118 -3.40 -2.59 3.87
N LYS A 119 -4.16 -3.63 3.58
CA LYS A 119 -3.71 -5.01 3.70
C LYS A 119 -2.91 -5.37 2.46
N VAL A 120 -1.60 -5.43 2.59
CA VAL A 120 -0.68 -5.58 1.46
C VAL A 120 -0.65 -7.02 0.97
N GLU A 121 -0.91 -7.21 -0.30
CA GLU A 121 -0.71 -8.48 -1.00
C GLU A 121 0.65 -8.53 -1.68
N SER A 122 1.03 -7.46 -2.35
CA SER A 122 2.34 -7.32 -2.99
C SER A 122 2.87 -5.89 -2.88
N LEU A 123 4.18 -5.76 -2.90
CA LEU A 123 4.89 -4.50 -2.80
C LEU A 123 6.12 -4.55 -3.71
N LYS A 124 6.27 -3.52 -4.53
CA LYS A 124 7.45 -3.35 -5.38
C LYS A 124 8.00 -1.95 -5.22
N LEU A 125 9.23 -1.85 -4.73
CA LEU A 125 10.00 -0.62 -4.70
C LEU A 125 10.61 -0.37 -6.09
N LEU A 126 10.40 0.80 -6.63
CA LEU A 126 10.84 1.16 -7.98
C LEU A 126 12.27 1.70 -8.03
#